data_1c43aa4617c36f5c189dbf7bccd083f0
#
_entry.id   1c43aa4617c36f5c189dbf7bccd083f0
#
_cell.length_a   1.000
_cell.length_b   1.000
_cell.length_c   1.000
_cell.angle_alpha   90.00
_cell.angle_beta   90.00
_cell.angle_gamma   90.00
#
_symmetry.space_group_name_H-M   'P 1'
#
loop_
_entity.id
_entity.type
_entity.pdbx_description
1 polymer ?
#
loop_
_entity_poly.entity_id
_entity_poly.type
_entity_poly.pdbx_seq_one_letter_code
_entity_poly.pdbx_strand_id
1 'polypeptide(L)'
;MTRQEAMNGLVEILGTIRMVNQKALANITEDSDFIADLKLPSAELINIVAKAEDKFGLEFDDDDVDDLDSKVRDTIDLIIKTANG
;
A
#
# COMPACT_ATOMS: atom_id res chain seq x y z
N MET A 1 1.55 -10.35 11.83
CA MET A 1 2.27 -9.82 10.67
C MET A 1 3.20 -8.69 11.07
N THR A 2 4.41 -8.68 10.53
CA THR A 2 5.38 -7.62 10.81
C THR A 2 5.28 -6.53 9.73
N ARG A 3 5.86 -5.37 10.05
CA ARG A 3 5.90 -4.26 9.07
C ARG A 3 6.69 -4.66 7.83
N GLN A 4 7.76 -5.44 8.00
CA GLN A 4 8.56 -5.92 6.86
C GLN A 4 7.75 -6.84 5.95
N GLU A 5 6.95 -7.72 6.51
CA GLU A 5 6.06 -8.59 5.75
C GLU A 5 5.02 -7.79 4.97
N ALA A 6 4.44 -6.78 5.63
CA ALA A 6 3.48 -5.90 4.98
C ALA A 6 4.13 -5.13 3.82
N MET A 7 5.35 -4.61 4.03
CA MET A 7 6.10 -3.92 3.00
C MET A 7 6.42 -4.84 1.82
N ASN A 8 6.88 -6.05 2.08
CA ASN A 8 7.20 -7.01 1.03
C ASN A 8 5.98 -7.32 0.16
N GLY A 9 4.84 -7.53 0.80
CA GLY A 9 3.60 -7.77 0.08
C GLY A 9 3.15 -6.56 -0.74
N LEU A 10 3.30 -5.37 -0.18
CA LEU A 10 2.96 -4.13 -0.86
C LEU A 10 3.84 -3.91 -2.10
N VAL A 11 5.14 -4.19 -1.99
CA VAL A 11 6.06 -4.10 -3.13
C VAL A 11 5.66 -5.05 -4.25
N GLU A 12 5.25 -6.27 -3.92
CA GLU A 12 4.75 -7.22 -4.93
C GLU A 12 3.50 -6.68 -5.62
N ILE A 13 2.57 -6.10 -4.87
CA ILE A 13 1.36 -5.48 -5.44
C ILE A 13 1.75 -4.35 -6.40
N LEU A 14 2.62 -3.47 -5.96
CA LEU A 14 3.06 -2.32 -6.76
C LEU A 14 3.78 -2.77 -8.03
N GLY A 15 4.51 -3.86 -7.98
CA GLY A 15 5.20 -4.41 -9.13
C GLY A 15 4.27 -4.89 -10.23
N THR A 16 2.98 -5.12 -9.94
CA THR A 16 1.98 -5.51 -10.93
C THR A 16 1.32 -4.32 -11.63
N ILE A 17 1.56 -3.11 -11.13
CA ILE A 17 0.96 -1.89 -11.68
C ILE A 17 1.89 -1.32 -12.75
N ARG A 18 1.41 -1.28 -14.00
CA ARG A 18 2.24 -0.88 -15.14
C ARG A 18 2.77 0.53 -15.07
N MET A 19 1.97 1.44 -14.52
CA MET A 19 2.32 2.86 -14.49
C MET A 19 3.23 3.26 -13.32
N VAL A 20 3.57 2.32 -12.43
CA VAL A 20 4.43 2.62 -11.30
C VAL A 20 5.83 2.99 -11.80
N ASN A 21 6.44 4.00 -11.16
CA ASN A 21 7.82 4.36 -11.45
C ASN A 21 8.75 3.29 -10.87
N GLN A 22 9.37 2.48 -11.74
CA GLN A 22 10.18 1.34 -11.33
C GLN A 22 11.39 1.75 -10.49
N LYS A 23 11.98 2.89 -10.81
CA LYS A 23 13.14 3.39 -10.07
C LYS A 23 12.76 3.78 -8.64
N ALA A 24 11.62 4.45 -8.50
CA ALA A 24 11.10 4.81 -7.18
C ALA A 24 10.69 3.57 -6.40
N LEU A 25 10.12 2.56 -7.06
CA LEU A 25 9.75 1.30 -6.42
C LEU A 25 10.98 0.58 -5.87
N ALA A 26 12.09 0.59 -6.61
CA ALA A 26 13.33 -0.04 -6.16
C ALA A 26 13.90 0.63 -4.89
N ASN A 27 13.54 1.88 -4.64
CA ASN A 27 14.00 2.67 -3.50
C ASN A 27 12.89 2.96 -2.49
N ILE A 28 11.80 2.21 -2.54
CA ILE A 28 10.64 2.46 -1.69
C ILE A 28 10.97 2.28 -0.21
N THR A 29 10.45 3.20 0.61
CA THR A 29 10.50 3.13 2.07
C THR A 29 9.11 3.47 2.61
N GLU A 30 8.92 3.35 3.92
CA GLU A 30 7.66 3.76 4.55
C GLU A 30 7.40 5.26 4.41
N ASP A 31 8.44 6.05 4.18
CA ASP A 31 8.32 7.49 3.99
C ASP A 31 7.97 7.87 2.55
N SER A 32 7.97 6.92 1.63
CA SER A 32 7.61 7.16 0.23
C SER A 32 6.13 7.53 0.11
N ASP A 33 5.80 8.25 -0.96
CA ASP A 33 4.43 8.66 -1.28
C ASP A 33 4.02 7.99 -2.59
N PHE A 34 2.86 7.34 -2.59
CA PHE A 34 2.37 6.65 -3.78
C PHE A 34 2.17 7.60 -4.96
N ILE A 35 1.73 8.81 -4.69
CA ILE A 35 1.44 9.79 -5.74
C ILE A 35 2.69 10.59 -6.10
N ALA A 36 3.34 11.20 -5.11
CA ALA A 36 4.48 12.08 -5.34
C ALA A 36 5.73 11.34 -5.79
N ASP A 37 6.04 10.20 -5.17
CA ASP A 37 7.27 9.45 -5.42
C ASP A 37 7.10 8.35 -6.47
N LEU A 38 6.05 7.56 -6.35
CA LEU A 38 5.79 6.45 -7.27
C LEU A 38 5.03 6.89 -8.52
N LYS A 39 4.57 8.14 -8.57
CA LYS A 39 3.89 8.74 -9.72
C LYS A 39 2.59 8.05 -10.09
N LEU A 40 1.89 7.51 -9.10
CA LEU A 40 0.59 6.87 -9.32
C LEU A 40 -0.53 7.90 -9.26
N PRO A 41 -1.58 7.74 -10.08
CA PRO A 41 -2.80 8.55 -9.92
C PRO A 41 -3.48 8.21 -8.59
N SER A 42 -4.18 9.18 -8.00
CA SER A 42 -4.89 8.95 -6.74
C SER A 42 -5.91 7.80 -6.83
N ALA A 43 -6.51 7.59 -8.02
CA ALA A 43 -7.44 6.48 -8.23
C ALA A 43 -6.81 5.11 -8.02
N GLU A 44 -5.49 4.97 -8.20
CA GLU A 44 -4.80 3.70 -7.99
C GLU A 44 -4.72 3.30 -6.51
N LEU A 45 -4.88 4.25 -5.59
CA LEU A 45 -4.86 3.93 -4.15
C LEU A 45 -5.96 2.95 -3.79
N ILE A 46 -7.15 3.10 -4.38
CA ILE A 46 -8.26 2.16 -4.15
C ILE A 46 -7.90 0.77 -4.66
N ASN A 47 -7.24 0.68 -5.82
CA ASN A 47 -6.80 -0.61 -6.35
C ASN A 47 -5.74 -1.27 -5.47
N ILE A 48 -4.81 -0.48 -4.93
CA ILE A 48 -3.79 -0.99 -4.01
C ILE A 48 -4.44 -1.57 -2.76
N VAL A 49 -5.42 -0.87 -2.20
CA VAL A 49 -6.15 -1.33 -1.02
C VAL A 49 -6.89 -2.64 -1.31
N ALA A 50 -7.60 -2.72 -2.43
CA ALA A 50 -8.32 -3.94 -2.82
C ALA A 50 -7.36 -5.12 -3.02
N LYS A 51 -6.22 -4.89 -3.66
CA LYS A 51 -5.21 -5.93 -3.86
C LYS A 51 -4.56 -6.37 -2.56
N ALA A 52 -4.39 -5.44 -1.61
CA ALA A 52 -3.87 -5.77 -0.30
C ALA A 52 -4.85 -6.66 0.48
N GLU A 53 -6.14 -6.38 0.40
CA GLU A 53 -7.15 -7.24 1.03
C GLU A 53 -7.06 -8.68 0.49
N ASP A 54 -6.98 -8.83 -0.82
CA ASP A 54 -6.86 -10.13 -1.45
C ASP A 54 -5.57 -10.85 -1.07
N LYS A 55 -4.45 -10.12 -1.14
CA LYS A 55 -3.14 -10.71 -0.92
C LYS A 55 -2.94 -11.21 0.50
N PHE A 56 -3.40 -10.43 1.47
CA PHE A 56 -3.21 -10.75 2.89
C PHE A 56 -4.40 -11.45 3.52
N GLY A 57 -5.48 -11.63 2.77
CA GLY A 57 -6.70 -12.24 3.30
C GLY A 57 -7.36 -11.39 4.37
N LEU A 58 -7.36 -10.06 4.20
CA LEU A 58 -7.89 -9.10 5.15
C LEU A 58 -9.11 -8.40 4.61
N GLU A 59 -9.90 -7.81 5.52
CA GLU A 59 -11.02 -6.96 5.16
C GLU A 59 -10.88 -5.67 5.94
N PHE A 60 -10.59 -4.57 5.23
CA PHE A 60 -10.42 -3.26 5.85
C PHE A 60 -11.77 -2.60 6.10
N ASP A 61 -11.84 -1.84 7.20
CA ASP A 61 -13.00 -1.01 7.51
C ASP A 61 -13.05 0.15 6.51
N ASP A 62 -14.25 0.43 5.96
CA ASP A 62 -14.41 1.50 4.98
C ASP A 62 -13.99 2.87 5.53
N ASP A 63 -14.27 3.13 6.80
CA ASP A 63 -13.88 4.39 7.44
C ASP A 63 -12.36 4.53 7.49
N ASP A 64 -11.65 3.43 7.77
CA ASP A 64 -10.18 3.43 7.80
C ASP A 64 -9.61 3.68 6.40
N VAL A 65 -10.24 3.11 5.37
CA VAL A 65 -9.83 3.32 3.99
C VAL A 65 -10.03 4.78 3.58
N ASP A 66 -11.15 5.38 3.97
CA ASP A 66 -11.45 6.78 3.65
C ASP A 66 -10.46 7.75 4.29
N ASP A 67 -9.87 7.36 5.43
CA ASP A 67 -8.90 8.18 6.14
C ASP A 67 -7.46 8.01 5.65
N LEU A 68 -7.22 7.07 4.71
CA LEU A 68 -5.86 6.83 4.22
C LEU A 68 -5.30 8.03 3.47
N ASP A 69 -4.06 8.35 3.82
CA ASP A 69 -3.24 9.30 3.08
C ASP A 69 -2.48 8.55 1.99
N SER A 70 -1.83 9.28 1.08
CA SER A 70 -1.01 8.69 0.01
C SER A 70 0.34 8.17 0.48
N LYS A 71 0.66 8.25 1.76
CA LYS A 71 1.91 7.74 2.32
C LYS A 71 1.91 6.22 2.41
N VAL A 72 3.02 5.60 2.03
CA VAL A 72 3.21 4.15 2.16
C VAL A 72 3.01 3.71 3.61
N ARG A 73 3.53 4.48 4.55
CA ARG A 73 3.40 4.20 5.99
C ARG A 73 1.96 4.00 6.43
N ASP A 74 1.06 4.86 5.96
CA ASP A 74 -0.34 4.80 6.39
C ASP A 74 -1.02 3.51 5.92
N THR A 75 -0.70 3.05 4.71
CA THR A 75 -1.20 1.77 4.21
C THR A 75 -0.64 0.61 5.02
N ILE A 76 0.66 0.66 5.36
CA ILE A 76 1.28 -0.37 6.19
C ILE A 76 0.63 -0.40 7.58
N ASP A 77 0.41 0.78 8.18
CA ASP A 77 -0.26 0.87 9.48
C ASP A 77 -1.64 0.22 9.44
N LEU A 78 -2.40 0.45 8.38
CA LEU A 78 -3.72 -0.14 8.21
C LEU A 78 -3.63 -1.67 8.07
N ILE A 79 -2.69 -2.17 7.28
CA ILE A 79 -2.47 -3.61 7.11
C ILE A 79 -2.17 -4.24 8.48
N ILE A 80 -1.24 -3.67 9.23
CA ILE A 80 -0.83 -4.19 10.54
C ILE A 80 -1.99 -4.15 11.53
N LYS A 81 -2.69 -3.04 11.62
CA LYS A 81 -3.85 -2.89 12.49
C LYS A 81 -4.90 -3.95 12.21
N THR A 82 -5.21 -4.16 10.94
CA THR A 82 -6.25 -5.11 10.52
C THR A 82 -5.80 -6.55 10.76
N ALA A 83 -4.55 -6.88 10.45
CA ALA A 83 -4.01 -8.23 10.60
C ALA A 83 -3.86 -8.64 12.08
N ASN A 84 -3.50 -7.70 12.93
CA ASN A 84 -3.20 -7.97 14.35
C ASN A 84 -4.33 -7.57 15.30
N GLY A 85 -5.31 -6.89 14.79
CA GLY A 85 -6.48 -6.47 15.55
C GLY A 85 -7.61 -7.44 15.44
#